data_75914d87b81c5d468e4f5af1a664636d
#
_entry.id   75914d87b81c5d468e4f5af1a664636d
#
_cell.length_a   1.000
_cell.length_b   1.000
_cell.length_c   1.000
_cell.angle_alpha   90.00
_cell.angle_beta   90.00
_cell.angle_gamma   90.00
#
_symmetry.space_group_name_H-M   'P 1'
#
loop_
_entity.id
_entity.type
_entity.pdbx_description
1 polymer ?
#
loop_
_entity_poly.entity_id
_entity_poly.type
_entity_poly.pdbx_seq_one_letter_code
_entity_poly.pdbx_strand_id
1 'polypeptide(L)'
;MKYGIPSYAKNLNGSRRIVNLTRGAAVFASTCVRCHGATGQGTALAPPLWGPRSYNVGAGMARINTAASFIHALMPIDRAQQLTPQQAFDVATYINTRDRPDFPSKVRDWPRGGKPPDADYHFLAAPPPPKGSARPSLPR
;
A
#
# COMPACT_ATOMS: atom_id res chain seq x y z
N MET A 1 13.14 -10.35 -7.38
CA MET A 1 13.49 -9.67 -6.10
C MET A 1 12.36 -9.90 -5.13
N LYS A 2 12.59 -10.61 -4.03
CA LYS A 2 11.66 -10.63 -2.91
C LYS A 2 11.77 -9.27 -2.22
N TYR A 3 10.86 -8.37 -2.49
CA TYR A 3 10.70 -7.19 -1.64
C TYR A 3 10.09 -7.65 -0.32
N GLY A 4 10.95 -8.13 0.59
CA GLY A 4 10.56 -8.27 1.97
C GLY A 4 10.14 -6.90 2.47
N ILE A 5 9.02 -6.82 3.19
CA ILE A 5 8.66 -5.61 3.91
C ILE A 5 9.84 -5.30 4.82
N PRO A 6 10.52 -4.17 4.63
CA PRO A 6 11.68 -3.84 5.45
C PRO A 6 11.32 -3.87 6.93
N SER A 7 12.26 -4.23 7.79
CA SER A 7 12.02 -4.43 9.24
C SER A 7 11.40 -3.22 9.95
N TYR A 8 11.66 -2.00 9.44
CA TYR A 8 11.04 -0.77 9.94
C TYR A 8 9.51 -0.69 9.67
N ALA A 9 8.99 -1.40 8.67
CA ALA A 9 7.55 -1.48 8.44
C ALA A 9 6.82 -2.13 9.64
N LYS A 10 7.48 -3.03 10.34
CA LYS A 10 6.95 -3.65 11.56
C LYS A 10 6.81 -2.63 12.70
N ASN A 11 7.70 -1.66 12.78
CA ASN A 11 7.67 -0.63 13.81
C ASN A 11 6.59 0.44 13.55
N LEU A 12 6.15 0.60 12.30
CA LEU A 12 5.05 1.49 11.96
C LEU A 12 3.68 0.86 12.21
N ASN A 13 3.57 -0.46 12.18
CA ASN A 13 2.33 -1.21 12.35
C ASN A 13 1.78 -1.25 13.79
N GLY A 14 2.57 -0.87 14.79
CA GLY A 14 2.22 -0.99 16.22
C GLY A 14 1.46 0.20 16.80
N SER A 15 1.34 1.31 16.10
CA SER A 15 0.68 2.52 16.61
C SER A 15 -0.60 2.80 15.85
N ARG A 16 -1.72 2.92 16.55
CA ARG A 16 -2.93 3.55 16.00
C ARG A 16 -2.60 4.99 15.63
N ARG A 17 -2.24 5.22 14.37
CA ARG A 17 -2.00 6.57 13.89
C ARG A 17 -3.29 7.20 13.40
N ILE A 18 -3.59 8.38 13.91
CA ILE A 18 -4.66 9.20 13.35
C ILE A 18 -4.12 9.84 12.09
N VAL A 19 -4.57 9.35 10.93
CA VAL A 19 -4.23 9.92 9.63
C VAL A 19 -5.02 11.21 9.38
N ASN A 20 -4.43 12.12 8.63
CA ASN A 20 -5.05 13.38 8.29
C ASN A 20 -4.83 13.69 6.80
N LEU A 21 -5.92 13.74 6.04
CA LEU A 21 -5.87 13.96 4.59
C LEU A 21 -5.36 15.36 4.22
N THR A 22 -5.66 16.38 5.02
CA THR A 22 -5.16 17.74 4.79
C THR A 22 -3.65 17.80 4.95
N ARG A 23 -3.10 17.18 6.00
CA ARG A 23 -1.65 17.05 6.17
C ARG A 23 -1.03 16.21 5.04
N GLY A 24 -1.69 15.12 4.65
CA GLY A 24 -1.26 14.28 3.52
C GLY A 24 -1.18 15.06 2.21
N ALA A 25 -2.20 15.86 1.92
CA ALA A 25 -2.22 16.76 0.76
C ALA A 25 -1.08 17.79 0.80
N ALA A 26 -0.79 18.36 1.97
CA ALA A 26 0.30 19.32 2.15
C ALA A 26 1.68 18.67 1.94
N VAL A 27 1.89 17.46 2.45
CA VAL A 27 3.11 16.69 2.21
C VAL A 27 3.26 16.35 0.73
N PHE A 28 2.18 15.92 0.08
CA PHE A 28 2.20 15.64 -1.36
C PHE A 28 2.62 16.88 -2.16
N ALA A 29 1.97 18.02 -1.91
CA ALA A 29 2.25 19.28 -2.60
C ALA A 29 3.69 19.77 -2.41
N SER A 30 4.23 19.63 -1.22
CA SER A 30 5.58 20.13 -0.90
C SER A 30 6.71 19.18 -1.30
N THR A 31 6.42 17.88 -1.39
CA THR A 31 7.50 16.86 -1.46
C THR A 31 7.38 15.97 -2.70
N CYS A 32 6.18 15.62 -3.13
CA CYS A 32 5.96 14.58 -4.16
C CYS A 32 5.73 15.15 -5.55
N VAL A 33 5.11 16.34 -5.63
CA VAL A 33 4.68 16.97 -6.91
C VAL A 33 5.84 17.14 -7.89
N ARG A 34 7.01 17.46 -7.41
CA ARG A 34 8.20 17.69 -8.25
C ARG A 34 8.50 16.53 -9.20
N CYS A 35 8.29 15.30 -8.73
CA CYS A 35 8.57 14.11 -9.53
C CYS A 35 7.30 13.44 -10.05
N HIS A 36 6.25 13.35 -9.25
CA HIS A 36 5.01 12.64 -9.60
C HIS A 36 3.95 13.52 -10.29
N GLY A 37 4.20 14.84 -10.40
CA GLY A 37 3.27 15.80 -11.00
C GLY A 37 2.18 16.27 -10.04
N ALA A 38 1.65 17.47 -10.27
CA ALA A 38 0.61 18.07 -9.43
C ALA A 38 -0.70 17.26 -9.42
N THR A 39 -0.98 16.56 -10.49
CA THR A 39 -2.14 15.69 -10.63
C THR A 39 -1.88 14.24 -10.17
N GLY A 40 -0.66 13.92 -9.73
CA GLY A 40 -0.26 12.58 -9.35
C GLY A 40 -0.24 11.54 -10.48
N GLN A 41 -0.39 12.01 -11.74
CA GLN A 41 -0.43 11.15 -12.92
C GLN A 41 0.94 10.77 -13.46
N GLY A 42 1.99 11.10 -12.71
CA GLY A 42 3.37 10.85 -13.11
C GLY A 42 3.95 11.88 -14.06
N THR A 43 5.24 11.78 -14.26
CA THR A 43 6.04 12.58 -15.21
C THR A 43 7.09 11.68 -15.86
N ALA A 44 8.00 12.25 -16.63
CA ALA A 44 9.19 11.52 -17.11
C ALA A 44 10.12 11.06 -15.96
N LEU A 45 10.02 11.68 -14.78
CA LEU A 45 10.88 11.40 -13.62
C LEU A 45 10.32 10.30 -12.70
N ALA A 46 9.00 10.16 -12.61
CA ALA A 46 8.39 9.25 -11.66
C ALA A 46 7.01 8.75 -12.14
N PRO A 47 6.60 7.53 -11.74
CA PRO A 47 5.36 6.93 -12.19
C PRO A 47 4.13 7.61 -11.62
N PRO A 48 2.93 7.37 -12.20
CA PRO A 48 1.67 7.80 -11.65
C PRO A 48 1.38 7.11 -10.31
N LEU A 49 0.83 7.87 -9.36
CA LEU A 49 0.46 7.40 -8.04
C LEU A 49 -1.04 7.07 -7.92
N TRP A 50 -1.85 7.64 -8.80
CA TRP A 50 -3.28 7.36 -8.94
C TRP A 50 -3.73 7.57 -10.40
N GLY A 51 -5.02 7.33 -10.67
CA GLY A 51 -5.57 7.42 -12.01
C GLY A 51 -5.37 6.14 -12.84
N PRO A 52 -5.81 6.16 -14.10
CA PRO A 52 -5.95 4.95 -14.90
C PRO A 52 -4.64 4.24 -15.26
N ARG A 53 -3.50 4.90 -15.13
CA ARG A 53 -2.18 4.35 -15.44
C ARG A 53 -1.36 3.99 -14.21
N SER A 54 -1.94 4.11 -12.99
CA SER A 54 -1.27 3.76 -11.76
C SER A 54 -1.41 2.27 -11.43
N TYR A 55 -0.83 1.86 -10.30
CA TYR A 55 -1.04 0.52 -9.76
C TYR A 55 -2.53 0.30 -9.40
N ASN A 56 -3.01 -0.93 -9.53
CA ASN A 56 -4.39 -1.28 -9.25
C ASN A 56 -4.67 -1.48 -7.75
N VAL A 57 -5.93 -1.64 -7.40
CA VAL A 57 -6.39 -1.80 -6.01
C VAL A 57 -5.81 -3.03 -5.28
N GLY A 58 -5.33 -4.03 -6.02
CA GLY A 58 -4.73 -5.24 -5.45
C GLY A 58 -3.23 -5.14 -5.23
N ALA A 59 -2.58 -4.09 -5.71
CA ALA A 59 -1.16 -3.90 -5.51
C ALA A 59 -0.83 -3.68 -4.03
N GLY A 60 0.35 -4.12 -3.61
CA GLY A 60 0.83 -3.87 -2.24
C GLY A 60 0.82 -2.40 -1.86
N MET A 61 1.12 -1.52 -2.82
CA MET A 61 1.12 -0.06 -2.63
C MET A 61 -0.28 0.53 -2.43
N ALA A 62 -1.35 -0.19 -2.75
CA ALA A 62 -2.72 0.21 -2.42
C ALA A 62 -3.05 0.01 -0.93
N ARG A 63 -2.22 -0.70 -0.18
CA ARG A 63 -2.33 -0.85 1.27
C ARG A 63 -1.55 0.25 1.97
N ILE A 64 -2.23 0.96 2.88
CA ILE A 64 -1.67 2.15 3.53
C ILE A 64 -0.39 1.83 4.31
N ASN A 65 -0.35 0.73 5.07
CA ASN A 65 0.84 0.34 5.82
C ASN A 65 2.05 0.08 4.91
N THR A 66 1.84 -0.63 3.81
CA THR A 66 2.90 -0.90 2.82
C THR A 66 3.38 0.38 2.16
N ALA A 67 2.44 1.22 1.71
CA ALA A 67 2.75 2.50 1.06
C ALA A 67 3.49 3.45 2.02
N ALA A 68 3.00 3.61 3.25
CA ALA A 68 3.63 4.46 4.26
C ALA A 68 5.06 4.00 4.57
N SER A 69 5.27 2.69 4.71
CA SER A 69 6.58 2.12 4.97
C SER A 69 7.57 2.35 3.83
N PHE A 70 7.10 2.17 2.60
CA PHE A 70 7.88 2.45 1.41
C PHE A 70 8.24 3.95 1.29
N ILE A 71 7.24 4.81 1.47
CA ILE A 71 7.42 6.26 1.41
C ILE A 71 8.40 6.74 2.48
N HIS A 72 8.23 6.28 3.72
CA HIS A 72 9.13 6.66 4.81
C HIS A 72 10.58 6.26 4.54
N ALA A 73 10.79 5.08 3.97
CA ALA A 73 12.14 4.57 3.76
C ALA A 73 12.84 5.15 2.54
N LEU A 74 12.10 5.38 1.46
CA LEU A 74 12.69 5.56 0.14
C LEU A 74 12.29 6.88 -0.54
N MET A 75 11.21 7.56 -0.09
CA MET A 75 10.73 8.76 -0.76
C MET A 75 10.95 10.04 0.08
N PRO A 76 11.32 11.14 -0.55
CA PRO A 76 11.75 11.28 -1.95
C PRO A 76 13.05 10.50 -2.21
N ILE A 77 13.18 9.91 -3.38
CA ILE A 77 14.32 9.01 -3.69
C ILE A 77 15.68 9.69 -3.61
N ASP A 78 15.74 10.98 -3.85
CA ASP A 78 16.95 11.81 -3.73
C ASP A 78 17.23 12.28 -2.29
N ARG A 79 16.29 12.09 -1.38
CA ARG A 79 16.35 12.49 0.03
C ARG A 79 15.59 11.50 0.92
N ALA A 80 15.93 10.22 0.80
CA ALA A 80 15.30 9.15 1.56
C ALA A 80 15.28 9.42 3.07
N GLN A 81 14.27 8.94 3.77
CA GLN A 81 14.07 9.07 5.22
C GLN A 81 13.88 10.51 5.74
N GLN A 82 13.56 11.46 4.87
CA GLN A 82 13.28 12.84 5.27
C GLN A 82 11.91 13.00 5.93
N LEU A 83 10.91 12.22 5.48
CA LEU A 83 9.57 12.29 6.05
C LEU A 83 9.48 11.56 7.38
N THR A 84 8.80 12.16 8.35
CA THR A 84 8.48 11.45 9.59
C THR A 84 7.51 10.29 9.33
N PRO A 85 7.44 9.27 10.20
CA PRO A 85 6.44 8.21 10.07
C PRO A 85 5.01 8.74 9.93
N GLN A 86 4.63 9.79 10.68
CA GLN A 86 3.29 10.38 10.58
C GLN A 86 3.04 11.02 9.21
N GLN A 87 4.01 11.76 8.67
CA GLN A 87 3.92 12.35 7.34
C GLN A 87 3.78 11.27 6.27
N ALA A 88 4.53 10.18 6.39
CA ALA A 88 4.44 9.04 5.47
C ALA A 88 3.06 8.38 5.50
N PHE A 89 2.45 8.20 6.69
CA PHE A 89 1.08 7.69 6.81
C PHE A 89 0.04 8.64 6.25
N ASP A 90 0.15 9.93 6.55
CA ASP A 90 -0.79 10.94 6.05
C ASP A 90 -0.77 11.02 4.53
N VAL A 91 0.42 11.05 3.91
CA VAL A 91 0.53 11.12 2.45
C VAL A 91 0.18 9.79 1.78
N ALA A 92 0.51 8.65 2.37
CA ALA A 92 0.09 7.34 1.86
C ALA A 92 -1.43 7.21 1.83
N THR A 93 -2.10 7.69 2.90
CA THR A 93 -3.56 7.71 2.96
C THR A 93 -4.14 8.66 1.91
N TYR A 94 -3.59 9.87 1.78
CA TYR A 94 -4.01 10.83 0.76
C TYR A 94 -3.91 10.26 -0.66
N ILE A 95 -2.79 9.62 -1.00
CA ILE A 95 -2.57 8.97 -2.31
C ILE A 95 -3.59 7.84 -2.53
N ASN A 96 -3.85 7.04 -1.51
CA ASN A 96 -4.70 5.86 -1.63
C ASN A 96 -6.21 6.14 -1.51
N THR A 97 -6.62 7.38 -1.24
CA THR A 97 -8.01 7.81 -1.40
C THR A 97 -8.37 8.19 -2.83
N ARG A 98 -7.40 8.22 -3.74
CA ARG A 98 -7.62 8.59 -5.15
C ARG A 98 -7.99 7.38 -5.99
N ASP A 99 -8.72 7.63 -7.07
CA ASP A 99 -9.13 6.59 -8.00
C ASP A 99 -7.93 5.89 -8.65
N ARG A 100 -8.06 4.59 -8.84
CA ARG A 100 -7.06 3.73 -9.46
C ARG A 100 -7.70 2.57 -10.18
N PRO A 101 -6.97 1.86 -11.05
CA PRO A 101 -7.52 0.72 -11.75
C PRO A 101 -7.99 -0.38 -10.79
N ASP A 102 -9.10 -0.97 -11.14
CA ASP A 102 -9.59 -2.19 -10.52
C ASP A 102 -8.98 -3.42 -11.22
N PHE A 103 -9.13 -4.60 -10.60
CA PHE A 103 -8.86 -5.87 -11.28
C PHE A 103 -9.89 -6.92 -10.86
N PRO A 104 -10.59 -7.54 -11.83
CA PRO A 104 -11.70 -8.46 -11.53
C PRO A 104 -11.30 -9.68 -10.72
N SER A 105 -10.07 -10.14 -10.84
CA SER A 105 -9.56 -11.33 -10.14
C SER A 105 -9.39 -11.13 -8.63
N LYS A 106 -9.49 -9.91 -8.11
CA LYS A 106 -9.32 -9.59 -6.67
C LYS A 106 -10.23 -10.40 -5.74
N VAL A 107 -11.39 -10.82 -6.23
CA VAL A 107 -12.33 -11.65 -5.48
C VAL A 107 -11.78 -13.04 -5.13
N ARG A 108 -10.72 -13.47 -5.80
CA ARG A 108 -10.03 -14.75 -5.57
C ARG A 108 -8.75 -14.60 -4.75
N ASP A 109 -8.43 -13.39 -4.32
CA ASP A 109 -7.26 -13.16 -3.49
C ASP A 109 -7.41 -13.86 -2.14
N TRP A 110 -6.31 -14.33 -1.61
CA TRP A 110 -6.23 -15.04 -0.32
C TRP A 110 -7.19 -16.23 -0.19
N PRO A 111 -7.26 -17.16 -1.14
CA PRO A 111 -8.20 -18.28 -1.13
C PRO A 111 -8.03 -19.21 0.08
N ARG A 112 -6.89 -19.11 0.78
CA ARG A 112 -6.56 -19.88 1.99
C ARG A 112 -6.62 -19.04 3.27
N GLY A 113 -7.20 -17.83 3.21
CA GLY A 113 -7.16 -16.86 4.29
C GLY A 113 -5.86 -16.07 4.33
N GLY A 114 -5.66 -15.25 5.38
CA GLY A 114 -4.48 -14.41 5.53
C GLY A 114 -4.59 -13.06 4.82
N LYS A 115 -5.80 -12.59 4.54
CA LYS A 115 -6.02 -11.24 4.02
C LYS A 115 -5.34 -10.21 4.94
N PRO A 116 -4.50 -9.31 4.41
CA PRO A 116 -3.97 -8.20 5.18
C PRO A 116 -5.10 -7.33 5.74
N PRO A 117 -5.03 -6.85 6.99
CA PRO A 117 -6.11 -6.08 7.62
C PRO A 117 -6.37 -4.74 6.92
N ASP A 118 -5.40 -4.21 6.20
CA ASP A 118 -5.47 -2.97 5.43
C ASP A 118 -5.73 -3.20 3.92
N ALA A 119 -6.07 -4.41 3.49
CA ALA A 119 -6.56 -4.67 2.14
C ALA A 119 -8.04 -4.29 2.05
N ASP A 120 -8.32 -3.20 1.35
CA ASP A 120 -9.63 -2.53 1.33
C ASP A 120 -10.47 -2.93 0.11
N TYR A 121 -10.76 -4.22 -0.03
CA TYR A 121 -11.73 -4.71 -1.00
C TYR A 121 -12.34 -6.05 -0.58
N HIS A 122 -13.54 -6.33 -1.09
CA HIS A 122 -14.24 -7.58 -0.85
C HIS A 122 -13.65 -8.72 -1.68
N PHE A 123 -13.58 -9.90 -1.08
CA PHE A 123 -13.19 -11.14 -1.74
C PHE A 123 -14.18 -12.26 -1.40
N LEU A 124 -14.24 -13.24 -2.25
CA LEU A 124 -15.06 -14.44 -2.00
C LEU A 124 -14.34 -15.29 -0.97
N ALA A 125 -14.98 -15.54 0.16
CA ALA A 125 -14.48 -16.52 1.11
C ALA A 125 -14.28 -17.86 0.40
N ALA A 126 -13.11 -18.48 0.60
CA ALA A 126 -12.92 -19.83 0.09
C ALA A 126 -14.00 -20.75 0.70
N PRO A 127 -14.59 -21.66 -0.08
CA PRO A 127 -15.46 -22.64 0.49
C PRO A 127 -14.73 -23.42 1.59
N PRO A 128 -15.39 -23.78 2.69
CA PRO A 128 -14.75 -24.56 3.73
C PRO A 128 -14.15 -25.83 3.12
N PRO A 129 -12.96 -26.27 3.57
CA PRO A 129 -12.36 -27.50 3.07
C PRO A 129 -13.34 -28.65 3.28
N PRO A 130 -13.41 -29.61 2.35
CA PRO A 130 -14.26 -30.77 2.52
C PRO A 130 -13.94 -31.44 3.86
N LYS A 131 -15.02 -31.77 4.60
CA LYS A 131 -14.87 -32.48 5.88
C LYS A 131 -14.04 -33.75 5.65
N GLY A 132 -12.86 -33.82 6.25
CA GLY A 132 -11.98 -35.00 6.14
C GLY A 132 -10.64 -34.77 5.42
N SER A 133 -10.35 -33.58 4.87
CA SER A 133 -9.01 -33.28 4.35
C SER A 133 -8.06 -32.96 5.52
N ALA A 134 -7.26 -33.95 5.91
CA ALA A 134 -6.16 -33.72 6.82
C ALA A 134 -5.19 -32.68 6.22
N ARG A 135 -4.80 -31.69 7.00
CA ARG A 135 -3.71 -30.78 6.63
C ARG A 135 -2.45 -31.61 6.36
N PRO A 136 -1.78 -31.44 5.21
CA PRO A 136 -0.45 -31.99 5.05
C PRO A 136 0.44 -31.38 6.14
N SER A 137 1.06 -32.22 6.95
CA SER A 137 2.10 -31.80 7.89
C SER A 137 3.28 -31.30 7.07
N LEU A 138 3.68 -30.04 7.34
CA LEU A 138 4.91 -29.50 6.79
C LEU A 138 6.08 -30.30 7.37
N PRO A 139 7.03 -30.77 6.56
CA PRO A 139 8.26 -31.37 7.08
C PRO A 139 9.05 -30.32 7.88
N ARG A 140 9.62 -30.76 9.00
CA ARG A 140 10.50 -29.96 9.87
C ARG A 140 11.83 -29.65 9.17
#